data_b535b728e1d0f48d0e8cf8a150884fa0
#
_entry.id   b535b728e1d0f48d0e8cf8a150884fa0
#
_cell.length_a   1.000
_cell.length_b   1.000
_cell.length_c   1.000
_cell.angle_alpha   90.00
_cell.angle_beta   90.00
_cell.angle_gamma   90.00
#
_symmetry.space_group_name_H-M   'P 1'
#
loop_
_entity.id
_entity.type
_entity.pdbx_description
1 polymer ?
#
loop_
_entity_poly.entity_id
_entity_poly.type
_entity_poly.pdbx_seq_one_letter_code
_entity_poly.pdbx_strand_id
1 'polypeptide(L)'
;MRDKVCACIITYNIDKKIIEVVNSIINQVEFVIIVDNASNKKTIEILNQIRSQDKVEVILNKSNNGIAKALNQGIEIAKKRKLDWIITLDHDSICNKDIISNMIEIKESYENKESIAILTPQVFEIHKNDFISNKNNAGKYTEVNECIQSGALIKVSLFEEIGCFNEDLFIYHVDFDFCKRVLNKGYKIIQCNNTILYHEEGYKIPKRFLGKKTFYNNYSSVAIYYITRNTVYMCKKYSVFYIKRIVKDYIYILLYDENRKEKLSYLKKGLCDGIFNRYGKLKI
;
A
#
# COMPACT_ATOMS: atom_id res chain seq x y z
N MET A 1 16.69 -17.58 17.00
CA MET A 1 16.12 -18.16 15.76
C MET A 1 16.04 -17.03 14.73
N ARG A 2 16.26 -17.30 13.46
CA ARG A 2 16.11 -16.31 12.40
C ARG A 2 14.63 -16.07 12.15
N ASP A 3 14.19 -14.80 12.04
CA ASP A 3 12.81 -14.45 11.71
C ASP A 3 12.38 -15.10 10.37
N LYS A 4 11.22 -15.71 10.36
CA LYS A 4 10.60 -16.31 9.16
C LYS A 4 9.75 -15.27 8.47
N VAL A 5 10.11 -14.93 7.23
CA VAL A 5 9.47 -13.87 6.46
C VAL A 5 8.83 -14.43 5.20
N CYS A 6 7.61 -14.01 4.85
CA CYS A 6 7.04 -14.19 3.53
C CYS A 6 6.75 -12.87 2.84
N ALA A 7 6.58 -12.90 1.52
CA ALA A 7 6.07 -11.77 0.75
C ALA A 7 4.62 -12.01 0.32
N CYS A 8 3.80 -10.96 0.32
CA CYS A 8 2.46 -10.96 -0.25
C CYS A 8 2.37 -9.89 -1.34
N ILE A 9 2.18 -10.31 -2.58
CA ILE A 9 2.08 -9.42 -3.74
C ILE A 9 0.64 -9.41 -4.22
N ILE A 10 0.04 -8.22 -4.35
CA ILE A 10 -1.32 -8.08 -4.87
C ILE A 10 -1.26 -7.70 -6.35
N THR A 11 -2.03 -8.43 -7.17
CA THR A 11 -2.06 -8.21 -8.63
C THR A 11 -3.46 -7.86 -9.14
N TYR A 12 -3.51 -6.98 -10.13
CA TYR A 12 -4.70 -6.69 -10.92
C TYR A 12 -4.32 -6.14 -12.29
N ASN A 13 -4.59 -6.91 -13.35
CA ASN A 13 -4.34 -6.55 -14.76
C ASN A 13 -2.90 -6.08 -15.03
N ILE A 14 -1.91 -6.81 -14.55
CA ILE A 14 -0.49 -6.55 -14.76
C ILE A 14 0.06 -7.38 -15.93
N ASP A 15 1.12 -6.90 -16.55
CA ASP A 15 1.89 -7.60 -17.57
C ASP A 15 3.11 -8.35 -16.99
N LYS A 16 4.14 -8.55 -17.80
CA LYS A 16 5.37 -9.27 -17.41
C LYS A 16 6.16 -8.62 -16.28
N LYS A 17 5.87 -7.38 -15.88
CA LYS A 17 6.55 -6.70 -14.78
C LYS A 17 6.43 -7.46 -13.46
N ILE A 18 5.35 -8.21 -13.26
CA ILE A 18 5.19 -9.06 -12.06
C ILE A 18 6.34 -10.07 -11.90
N ILE A 19 6.97 -10.52 -12.99
CA ILE A 19 8.11 -11.42 -12.94
C ILE A 19 9.31 -10.74 -12.27
N GLU A 20 9.55 -9.46 -12.59
CA GLU A 20 10.64 -8.68 -11.99
C GLU A 20 10.38 -8.45 -10.50
N VAL A 21 9.13 -8.15 -10.13
CA VAL A 21 8.72 -7.98 -8.74
C VAL A 21 8.97 -9.26 -7.94
N VAL A 22 8.52 -10.41 -8.44
CA VAL A 22 8.75 -11.71 -7.78
C VAL A 22 10.24 -12.00 -7.66
N ASN A 23 11.01 -11.83 -8.73
CA ASN A 23 12.45 -12.08 -8.75
C ASN A 23 13.22 -11.17 -7.77
N SER A 24 12.73 -9.95 -7.50
CA SER A 24 13.36 -9.03 -6.57
C SER A 24 13.27 -9.46 -5.11
N ILE A 25 12.29 -10.33 -4.77
CA ILE A 25 12.00 -10.69 -3.37
C ILE A 25 12.14 -12.18 -3.06
N ILE A 26 11.94 -13.08 -4.03
CA ILE A 26 11.82 -14.53 -3.79
C ILE A 26 13.01 -15.16 -3.06
N ASN A 27 14.22 -14.67 -3.30
CA ASN A 27 15.43 -15.16 -2.65
C ASN A 27 15.68 -14.59 -1.26
N GLN A 28 14.88 -13.61 -0.84
CA GLN A 28 15.00 -12.93 0.45
C GLN A 28 14.00 -13.43 1.49
N VAL A 29 13.00 -14.25 1.07
CA VAL A 29 11.89 -14.72 1.91
C VAL A 29 11.76 -16.25 1.86
N GLU A 30 11.00 -16.82 2.81
CA GLU A 30 10.72 -18.25 2.85
C GLU A 30 9.85 -18.65 1.65
N PHE A 31 8.84 -17.84 1.29
CA PHE A 31 7.99 -18.00 0.12
C PHE A 31 7.25 -16.72 -0.25
N VAL A 32 6.67 -16.71 -1.44
CA VAL A 32 5.91 -15.59 -2.02
C VAL A 32 4.46 -16.02 -2.21
N ILE A 33 3.54 -15.22 -1.69
CA ILE A 33 2.10 -15.36 -1.93
C ILE A 33 1.72 -14.28 -2.95
N ILE A 34 1.09 -14.69 -4.06
CA ILE A 34 0.52 -13.76 -5.03
C ILE A 34 -0.99 -13.86 -4.95
N VAL A 35 -1.67 -12.75 -4.69
CA VAL A 35 -3.13 -12.71 -4.66
C VAL A 35 -3.63 -11.87 -5.83
N ASP A 36 -4.22 -12.54 -6.80
CA ASP A 36 -4.78 -11.90 -7.98
C ASP A 36 -6.26 -11.52 -7.78
N ASN A 37 -6.57 -10.26 -8.05
CA ASN A 37 -7.90 -9.69 -7.85
C ASN A 37 -8.78 -9.79 -9.12
N ALA A 38 -8.86 -10.97 -9.73
CA ALA A 38 -9.63 -11.25 -10.94
C ALA A 38 -9.12 -10.47 -12.16
N SER A 39 -7.87 -10.67 -12.50
CA SER A 39 -7.23 -10.09 -13.67
C SER A 39 -7.75 -10.72 -14.98
N ASN A 40 -7.41 -10.07 -16.08
CA ASN A 40 -7.66 -10.56 -17.42
C ASN A 40 -6.83 -11.82 -17.75
N LYS A 41 -7.20 -12.51 -18.86
CA LYS A 41 -6.59 -13.76 -19.26
C LYS A 41 -5.07 -13.66 -19.44
N LYS A 42 -4.56 -12.56 -19.99
CA LYS A 42 -3.12 -12.34 -20.21
C LYS A 42 -2.34 -12.37 -18.89
N THR A 43 -2.83 -11.69 -17.86
CA THR A 43 -2.21 -11.72 -16.53
C THR A 43 -2.25 -13.12 -15.93
N ILE A 44 -3.39 -13.82 -16.04
CA ILE A 44 -3.54 -15.18 -15.50
C ILE A 44 -2.56 -16.15 -16.15
N GLU A 45 -2.32 -16.05 -17.46
CA GLU A 45 -1.32 -16.87 -18.16
C GLU A 45 0.09 -16.65 -17.59
N ILE A 46 0.47 -15.41 -17.32
CA ILE A 46 1.77 -15.07 -16.70
C ILE A 46 1.84 -15.63 -15.28
N LEU A 47 0.79 -15.46 -14.47
CA LEU A 47 0.75 -15.98 -13.11
C LEU A 47 0.83 -17.51 -13.05
N ASN A 48 0.24 -18.21 -14.01
CA ASN A 48 0.36 -19.68 -14.11
C ASN A 48 1.80 -20.12 -14.42
N GLN A 49 2.56 -19.34 -15.19
CA GLN A 49 3.99 -19.60 -15.42
C GLN A 49 4.80 -19.38 -14.13
N ILE A 50 4.52 -18.30 -13.39
CA ILE A 50 5.19 -17.99 -12.12
C ILE A 50 4.88 -19.06 -11.07
N ARG A 51 3.66 -19.56 -11.04
CA ARG A 51 3.19 -20.58 -10.08
C ARG A 51 4.00 -21.88 -10.13
N SER A 52 4.66 -22.17 -11.22
CA SER A 52 5.53 -23.35 -11.35
C SER A 52 6.86 -23.22 -10.61
N GLN A 53 7.21 -22.03 -10.13
CA GLN A 53 8.42 -21.79 -9.35
C GLN A 53 8.25 -22.33 -7.92
N ASP A 54 9.28 -22.98 -7.41
CA ASP A 54 9.34 -23.31 -5.99
C ASP A 54 9.17 -22.06 -5.14
N LYS A 55 8.52 -22.20 -4.00
CA LYS A 55 8.22 -21.12 -3.04
C LYS A 55 7.18 -20.09 -3.51
N VAL A 56 6.45 -20.29 -4.61
CA VAL A 56 5.37 -19.37 -5.04
C VAL A 56 4.00 -20.01 -4.87
N GLU A 57 3.11 -19.33 -4.15
CA GLU A 57 1.70 -19.69 -4.02
C GLU A 57 0.84 -18.62 -4.69
N VAL A 58 -0.06 -19.00 -5.58
CA VAL A 58 -0.93 -18.06 -6.31
C VAL A 58 -2.39 -18.34 -5.98
N ILE A 59 -3.08 -17.31 -5.50
CA ILE A 59 -4.53 -17.29 -5.24
C ILE A 59 -5.18 -16.47 -6.36
N LEU A 60 -6.14 -17.06 -7.07
CA LEU A 60 -6.91 -16.40 -8.10
C LEU A 60 -8.32 -16.11 -7.61
N ASN A 61 -8.63 -14.85 -7.35
CA ASN A 61 -9.97 -14.43 -6.95
C ASN A 61 -10.93 -14.44 -8.16
N LYS A 62 -12.19 -14.78 -7.94
CA LYS A 62 -13.25 -14.77 -8.98
C LYS A 62 -13.75 -13.36 -9.30
N SER A 63 -13.49 -12.40 -8.42
CA SER A 63 -13.89 -11.00 -8.57
C SER A 63 -12.88 -10.08 -7.88
N ASN A 64 -12.76 -8.84 -8.35
CA ASN A 64 -11.98 -7.83 -7.63
C ASN A 64 -12.68 -7.46 -6.32
N ASN A 65 -12.07 -7.83 -5.21
CA ASN A 65 -12.58 -7.63 -3.85
C ASN A 65 -11.87 -6.46 -3.11
N GLY A 66 -11.01 -5.73 -3.81
CA GLY A 66 -10.22 -4.64 -3.25
C GLY A 66 -8.89 -5.12 -2.66
N ILE A 67 -8.01 -4.14 -2.40
CA ILE A 67 -6.65 -4.43 -1.94
C ILE A 67 -6.65 -4.96 -0.50
N ALA A 68 -7.50 -4.41 0.37
CA ALA A 68 -7.58 -4.83 1.77
C ALA A 68 -7.89 -6.32 1.90
N LYS A 69 -8.89 -6.82 1.17
CA LYS A 69 -9.26 -8.23 1.21
C LYS A 69 -8.17 -9.14 0.63
N ALA A 70 -7.53 -8.71 -0.46
CA ALA A 70 -6.44 -9.48 -1.04
C ALA A 70 -5.23 -9.57 -0.09
N LEU A 71 -4.87 -8.50 0.59
CA LEU A 71 -3.85 -8.50 1.64
C LEU A 71 -4.23 -9.44 2.79
N ASN A 72 -5.47 -9.40 3.25
CA ASN A 72 -5.96 -10.25 4.32
C ASN A 72 -5.88 -11.74 3.98
N GLN A 73 -6.10 -12.12 2.70
CA GLN A 73 -5.91 -13.51 2.24
C GLN A 73 -4.44 -13.95 2.39
N GLY A 74 -3.48 -13.08 2.03
CA GLY A 74 -2.05 -13.35 2.23
C GLY A 74 -1.67 -13.48 3.71
N ILE A 75 -2.23 -12.60 4.56
CA ILE A 75 -2.02 -12.62 6.01
C ILE A 75 -2.53 -13.93 6.63
N GLU A 76 -3.69 -14.41 6.21
CA GLU A 76 -4.23 -15.70 6.71
C GLU A 76 -3.32 -16.89 6.37
N ILE A 77 -2.65 -16.89 5.21
CA ILE A 77 -1.65 -17.91 4.88
C ILE A 77 -0.42 -17.76 5.78
N ALA A 78 0.07 -16.51 5.96
CA ALA A 78 1.21 -16.25 6.84
C ALA A 78 0.96 -16.74 8.27
N LYS A 79 -0.23 -16.48 8.83
CA LYS A 79 -0.65 -16.99 10.14
C LYS A 79 -0.68 -18.51 10.19
N LYS A 80 -1.33 -19.17 9.22
CA LYS A 80 -1.43 -20.63 9.15
C LYS A 80 -0.05 -21.31 9.08
N ARG A 81 0.91 -20.68 8.41
CA ARG A 81 2.29 -21.16 8.30
C ARG A 81 3.19 -20.74 9.47
N LYS A 82 2.64 -20.03 10.47
CA LYS A 82 3.35 -19.53 11.66
C LYS A 82 4.61 -18.75 11.32
N LEU A 83 4.45 -17.78 10.43
CA LEU A 83 5.52 -16.87 10.07
C LEU A 83 5.56 -15.69 11.03
N ASP A 84 6.75 -15.11 11.19
CA ASP A 84 6.97 -13.99 12.10
C ASP A 84 6.61 -12.66 11.46
N TRP A 85 6.95 -12.50 10.16
CA TRP A 85 6.79 -11.27 9.40
C TRP A 85 6.23 -11.50 8.01
N ILE A 86 5.50 -10.53 7.49
CA ILE A 86 5.01 -10.49 6.11
C ILE A 86 5.37 -9.15 5.48
N ILE A 87 6.08 -9.16 4.34
CA ILE A 87 6.25 -7.95 3.53
C ILE A 87 5.14 -7.89 2.48
N THR A 88 4.43 -6.76 2.41
CA THR A 88 3.38 -6.53 1.42
C THR A 88 3.92 -5.71 0.26
N LEU A 89 3.55 -6.06 -0.97
CA LEU A 89 4.05 -5.43 -2.19
C LEU A 89 2.92 -5.21 -3.20
N ASP A 90 2.97 -4.09 -3.89
CA ASP A 90 2.22 -3.87 -5.11
C ASP A 90 2.91 -4.55 -6.30
N HIS A 91 2.16 -4.82 -7.35
CA HIS A 91 2.65 -5.52 -8.53
C HIS A 91 3.66 -4.73 -9.40
N ASP A 92 3.93 -3.48 -9.05
CA ASP A 92 4.84 -2.55 -9.72
C ASP A 92 6.04 -2.13 -8.85
N SER A 93 6.18 -2.75 -7.67
CA SER A 93 7.19 -2.40 -6.66
C SER A 93 8.36 -3.37 -6.70
N ILE A 94 9.57 -2.87 -6.95
CA ILE A 94 10.79 -3.66 -7.03
C ILE A 94 11.62 -3.41 -5.77
N CYS A 95 11.90 -4.50 -5.04
CA CYS A 95 12.75 -4.47 -3.85
C CYS A 95 14.24 -4.40 -4.22
N ASN A 96 15.03 -3.67 -3.44
CA ASN A 96 16.46 -3.86 -3.53
C ASN A 96 16.88 -5.24 -2.98
N LYS A 97 18.07 -5.71 -3.38
CA LYS A 97 18.54 -7.09 -3.12
C LYS A 97 18.66 -7.47 -1.64
N ASP A 98 18.74 -6.49 -0.74
CA ASP A 98 18.99 -6.71 0.69
C ASP A 98 17.87 -6.11 1.56
N ILE A 99 16.65 -5.92 1.03
CA ILE A 99 15.57 -5.21 1.72
C ILE A 99 15.20 -5.88 3.04
N ILE A 100 15.06 -7.20 3.07
CA ILE A 100 14.66 -7.93 4.28
C ILE A 100 15.80 -7.93 5.30
N SER A 101 17.03 -8.25 4.90
CA SER A 101 18.16 -8.30 5.83
C SER A 101 18.44 -6.94 6.46
N ASN A 102 18.37 -5.85 5.69
CA ASN A 102 18.54 -4.49 6.20
C ASN A 102 17.46 -4.11 7.19
N MET A 103 16.20 -4.45 6.91
CA MET A 103 15.10 -4.19 7.84
C MET A 103 15.25 -4.97 9.15
N ILE A 104 15.61 -6.25 9.07
CA ILE A 104 15.84 -7.07 10.26
C ILE A 104 17.05 -6.57 11.06
N GLU A 105 18.14 -6.11 10.40
CA GLU A 105 19.27 -5.48 11.10
C GLU A 105 18.85 -4.24 11.89
N ILE A 106 18.02 -3.37 11.28
CA ILE A 106 17.47 -2.20 11.97
C ILE A 106 16.62 -2.62 13.18
N LYS A 107 15.74 -3.62 13.01
CA LYS A 107 14.93 -4.17 14.11
C LYS A 107 15.81 -4.63 15.27
N GLU A 108 16.87 -5.41 14.98
CA GLU A 108 17.74 -5.94 16.04
C GLU A 108 18.58 -4.85 16.71
N SER A 109 18.88 -3.74 16.02
CA SER A 109 19.62 -2.60 16.58
C SER A 109 18.72 -1.61 17.34
N TYR A 110 17.40 -1.72 17.25
CA TYR A 110 16.47 -0.81 17.91
C TYR A 110 16.32 -1.19 19.39
N GLU A 111 16.42 -0.20 20.28
CA GLU A 111 16.45 -0.42 21.73
C GLU A 111 15.25 -1.20 22.24
N ASN A 112 14.03 -0.83 21.81
CA ASN A 112 12.79 -1.51 22.16
C ASN A 112 12.19 -2.24 20.95
N LYS A 113 12.90 -3.25 20.44
CA LYS A 113 12.50 -3.98 19.22
C LYS A 113 11.13 -4.63 19.28
N GLU A 114 10.65 -4.98 20.48
CA GLU A 114 9.31 -5.57 20.65
C GLU A 114 8.18 -4.56 20.38
N SER A 115 8.46 -3.27 20.51
CA SER A 115 7.51 -2.21 20.15
C SER A 115 7.37 -2.01 18.63
N ILE A 116 8.25 -2.59 17.81
CA ILE A 116 8.18 -2.43 16.36
C ILE A 116 7.06 -3.33 15.81
N ALA A 117 6.10 -2.71 15.16
CA ALA A 117 5.03 -3.39 14.44
C ALA A 117 5.26 -3.43 12.93
N ILE A 118 5.84 -2.36 12.38
CA ILE A 118 6.08 -2.20 10.94
C ILE A 118 7.47 -1.63 10.72
N LEU A 119 8.20 -2.26 9.80
CA LEU A 119 9.40 -1.69 9.17
C LEU A 119 9.05 -1.32 7.73
N THR A 120 9.52 -0.17 7.27
CA THR A 120 9.25 0.32 5.92
C THR A 120 10.52 0.86 5.27
N PRO A 121 10.75 0.67 3.97
CA PRO A 121 11.92 1.23 3.28
C PRO A 121 11.71 2.71 2.97
N GLN A 122 12.77 3.35 2.49
CA GLN A 122 12.59 4.56 1.69
C GLN A 122 11.97 4.19 0.35
N VAL A 123 10.97 4.95 -0.09
CA VAL A 123 10.31 4.70 -1.38
C VAL A 123 10.83 5.68 -2.42
N PHE A 124 11.46 5.14 -3.46
CA PHE A 124 11.92 5.90 -4.61
C PHE A 124 10.88 5.83 -5.73
N GLU A 125 10.33 6.97 -6.11
CA GLU A 125 9.36 7.07 -7.19
C GLU A 125 10.09 7.21 -8.53
N ILE A 126 9.92 6.21 -9.38
CA ILE A 126 10.72 6.05 -10.61
C ILE A 126 10.46 7.19 -11.60
N HIS A 127 9.20 7.59 -11.81
CA HIS A 127 8.85 8.64 -12.79
C HIS A 127 9.25 10.05 -12.35
N LYS A 128 9.33 10.30 -11.04
CA LYS A 128 9.82 11.58 -10.50
C LYS A 128 11.32 11.63 -10.35
N ASN A 129 11.96 10.46 -10.38
CA ASN A 129 13.37 10.29 -10.05
C ASN A 129 13.72 10.93 -8.68
N ASP A 130 12.83 10.72 -7.69
CA ASP A 130 12.95 11.30 -6.35
C ASP A 130 12.30 10.41 -5.28
N PHE A 131 12.72 10.57 -4.03
CA PHE A 131 12.11 9.88 -2.89
C PHE A 131 10.73 10.47 -2.54
N ILE A 132 9.77 9.60 -2.18
CA ILE A 132 8.45 10.02 -1.68
C ILE A 132 8.58 10.54 -0.25
N SER A 133 9.43 9.94 0.56
CA SER A 133 9.70 10.30 1.95
C SER A 133 10.91 11.25 2.06
N ASN A 134 10.93 12.08 3.11
CA ASN A 134 11.97 13.09 3.32
C ASN A 134 13.39 12.52 3.27
N LYS A 135 14.21 13.05 2.38
CA LYS A 135 15.64 12.73 2.19
C LYS A 135 16.55 13.07 3.37
N ASN A 136 16.09 13.87 4.33
CA ASN A 136 16.94 14.52 5.34
C ASN A 136 17.06 13.74 6.65
N ASN A 137 16.82 12.43 6.64
CA ASN A 137 16.95 11.62 7.84
C ASN A 137 18.43 11.20 8.03
N ALA A 138 19.17 11.98 8.80
CA ALA A 138 20.49 11.58 9.30
C ALA A 138 20.30 10.41 10.28
N GLY A 139 20.84 9.23 9.94
CA GLY A 139 20.76 8.03 10.78
C GLY A 139 20.28 6.79 10.03
N LYS A 140 20.42 5.64 10.67
CA LYS A 140 20.06 4.35 10.07
C LYS A 140 18.54 4.18 9.90
N TYR A 141 17.73 4.80 10.77
CA TYR A 141 16.27 4.69 10.79
C TYR A 141 15.60 5.98 11.26
N THR A 142 14.29 6.06 11.06
CA THR A 142 13.42 7.14 11.51
C THR A 142 12.10 6.57 11.98
N GLU A 143 11.59 7.02 13.14
CA GLU A 143 10.20 6.75 13.52
C GLU A 143 9.25 7.58 12.66
N VAL A 144 8.25 6.93 12.06
CA VAL A 144 7.27 7.57 11.20
C VAL A 144 5.84 7.28 11.65
N ASN A 145 4.90 8.13 11.28
CA ASN A 145 3.49 7.97 11.66
C ASN A 145 2.65 7.26 10.60
N GLU A 146 3.16 7.13 9.40
CA GLU A 146 2.45 6.58 8.26
C GLU A 146 3.47 5.96 7.28
N CYS A 147 3.09 4.89 6.62
CA CYS A 147 3.79 4.32 5.47
C CYS A 147 2.76 3.77 4.49
N ILE A 148 3.17 3.64 3.23
CA ILE A 148 2.36 2.90 2.24
C ILE A 148 2.46 1.41 2.52
N GLN A 149 1.46 0.64 2.08
CA GLN A 149 1.47 -0.80 2.28
C GLN A 149 2.57 -1.50 1.46
N SER A 150 2.93 -0.96 0.29
CA SER A 150 3.99 -1.54 -0.52
C SER A 150 5.35 -1.34 0.12
N GLY A 151 6.08 -2.43 0.36
CA GLY A 151 7.35 -2.46 1.08
C GLY A 151 7.21 -2.53 2.60
N ALA A 152 6.00 -2.53 3.16
CA ALA A 152 5.80 -2.65 4.60
C ALA A 152 6.04 -4.09 5.08
N LEU A 153 7.05 -4.29 5.92
CA LEU A 153 7.33 -5.52 6.64
C LEU A 153 6.60 -5.48 7.98
N ILE A 154 5.56 -6.29 8.13
CA ILE A 154 4.60 -6.22 9.23
C ILE A 154 4.70 -7.47 10.11
N LYS A 155 4.71 -7.31 11.42
CA LYS A 155 4.72 -8.40 12.39
C LYS A 155 3.39 -9.18 12.30
N VAL A 156 3.44 -10.50 12.03
CA VAL A 156 2.22 -11.29 11.75
C VAL A 156 1.33 -11.43 13.01
N SER A 157 1.92 -11.55 14.19
CA SER A 157 1.15 -11.63 15.44
C SER A 157 0.30 -10.38 15.71
N LEU A 158 0.69 -9.24 15.17
CA LEU A 158 -0.03 -7.97 15.31
C LEU A 158 -1.47 -8.04 14.78
N PHE A 159 -1.70 -8.81 13.70
CA PHE A 159 -3.04 -8.94 13.12
C PHE A 159 -4.06 -9.65 14.02
N GLU A 160 -3.61 -10.39 15.00
CA GLU A 160 -4.51 -10.99 16.03
C GLU A 160 -4.92 -9.94 17.07
N GLU A 161 -4.04 -9.01 17.37
CA GLU A 161 -4.25 -8.01 18.40
C GLU A 161 -5.05 -6.80 17.92
N ILE A 162 -4.71 -6.26 16.75
CA ILE A 162 -5.30 -5.02 16.22
C ILE A 162 -6.27 -5.25 15.06
N GLY A 163 -6.44 -6.50 14.62
CA GLY A 163 -7.23 -6.89 13.44
C GLY A 163 -6.51 -6.67 12.12
N CYS A 164 -7.02 -7.29 11.07
CA CYS A 164 -6.49 -7.21 9.72
C CYS A 164 -6.79 -5.84 9.05
N PHE A 165 -6.42 -5.67 7.79
CA PHE A 165 -6.78 -4.49 7.02
C PHE A 165 -8.30 -4.33 6.89
N ASN A 166 -8.79 -3.10 6.92
CA ASN A 166 -10.23 -2.82 6.86
C ASN A 166 -10.77 -3.02 5.43
N GLU A 167 -11.50 -4.10 5.19
CA GLU A 167 -12.06 -4.45 3.87
C GLU A 167 -13.12 -3.47 3.37
N ASP A 168 -13.80 -2.74 4.27
CA ASP A 168 -14.78 -1.71 3.92
C ASP A 168 -14.17 -0.58 3.11
N LEU A 169 -12.88 -0.32 3.28
CA LEU A 169 -12.18 0.71 2.51
C LEU A 169 -11.95 0.32 1.05
N PHE A 170 -11.90 -0.96 0.73
CA PHE A 170 -11.68 -1.52 -0.60
C PHE A 170 -10.31 -1.16 -1.19
N ILE A 171 -10.01 0.13 -1.41
CA ILE A 171 -8.76 0.69 -1.90
C ILE A 171 -8.60 2.13 -1.40
N TYR A 172 -7.37 2.64 -1.26
CA TYR A 172 -6.98 3.93 -0.67
C TYR A 172 -7.29 4.06 0.83
N HIS A 173 -6.37 4.65 1.56
CA HIS A 173 -6.39 4.79 3.03
C HIS A 173 -6.40 3.46 3.82
N VAL A 174 -6.28 2.33 3.15
CA VAL A 174 -6.21 1.00 3.79
C VAL A 174 -4.97 0.90 4.68
N ASP A 175 -3.85 1.34 4.16
CA ASP A 175 -2.55 1.45 4.81
C ASP A 175 -2.55 2.48 5.95
N PHE A 176 -3.07 3.67 5.70
CA PHE A 176 -3.12 4.73 6.70
C PHE A 176 -4.06 4.41 7.87
N ASP A 177 -5.23 3.77 7.63
CA ASP A 177 -6.08 3.25 8.70
C ASP A 177 -5.31 2.23 9.56
N PHE A 178 -4.58 1.31 8.91
CA PHE A 178 -3.79 0.31 9.61
C PHE A 178 -2.68 0.95 10.45
N CYS A 179 -1.91 1.89 9.89
CA CYS A 179 -0.88 2.64 10.61
C CYS A 179 -1.45 3.36 11.84
N LYS A 180 -2.62 4.02 11.73
CA LYS A 180 -3.27 4.67 12.87
C LYS A 180 -3.66 3.70 13.97
N ARG A 181 -4.15 2.50 13.61
CA ARG A 181 -4.47 1.47 14.60
C ARG A 181 -3.22 0.94 15.32
N VAL A 182 -2.12 0.74 14.58
CA VAL A 182 -0.81 0.37 15.12
C VAL A 182 -0.34 1.39 16.16
N LEU A 183 -0.30 2.67 15.80
CA LEU A 183 0.16 3.74 16.67
C LEU A 183 -0.74 3.93 17.91
N ASN A 184 -2.06 3.80 17.74
CA ASN A 184 -3.03 3.91 18.85
C ASN A 184 -2.87 2.80 19.88
N LYS A 185 -2.24 1.68 19.52
CA LYS A 185 -1.88 0.58 20.43
C LYS A 185 -0.50 0.77 21.08
N GLY A 186 0.21 1.86 20.78
CA GLY A 186 1.53 2.16 21.33
C GLY A 186 2.70 1.51 20.58
N TYR A 187 2.43 0.81 19.48
CA TYR A 187 3.47 0.26 18.62
C TYR A 187 4.15 1.34 17.76
N LYS A 188 5.29 1.00 17.19
CA LYS A 188 6.11 1.87 16.37
C LYS A 188 6.13 1.42 14.90
N ILE A 189 6.27 2.42 14.02
CA ILE A 189 6.52 2.24 12.59
C ILE A 189 7.91 2.84 12.32
N ILE A 190 8.83 2.02 11.83
CA ILE A 190 10.23 2.41 11.64
C ILE A 190 10.57 2.43 10.15
N GLN A 191 10.95 3.59 9.63
CA GLN A 191 11.51 3.71 8.29
C GLN A 191 13.00 3.38 8.34
N CYS A 192 13.40 2.39 7.53
CA CYS A 192 14.80 1.97 7.37
C CYS A 192 15.45 2.82 6.27
N ASN A 193 16.35 3.73 6.67
CA ASN A 193 16.92 4.73 5.76
C ASN A 193 18.02 4.18 4.83
N ASN A 194 18.48 2.95 5.09
CA ASN A 194 19.50 2.25 4.31
C ASN A 194 18.94 1.27 3.27
N THR A 195 17.62 1.24 3.09
CA THR A 195 16.99 0.33 2.13
C THR A 195 15.93 1.03 1.28
N ILE A 196 15.79 0.61 0.04
CA ILE A 196 14.98 1.30 -0.97
C ILE A 196 14.00 0.33 -1.61
N LEU A 197 12.76 0.78 -1.77
CA LEU A 197 11.76 0.21 -2.66
C LEU A 197 11.61 1.13 -3.88
N TYR A 198 11.76 0.59 -5.07
CA TYR A 198 11.45 1.29 -6.32
C TYR A 198 9.96 1.07 -6.63
N HIS A 199 9.21 2.16 -6.73
CA HIS A 199 7.75 2.12 -6.88
C HIS A 199 7.29 3.09 -7.96
N GLU A 200 6.22 2.75 -8.68
CA GLU A 200 5.57 3.62 -9.66
C GLU A 200 4.30 4.23 -9.05
N GLU A 201 4.41 5.44 -8.53
CA GLU A 201 3.23 6.22 -8.15
C GLU A 201 2.56 6.77 -9.41
N GLY A 202 1.35 6.35 -9.75
CA GLY A 202 0.62 6.69 -10.96
C GLY A 202 0.85 8.11 -11.53
N TYR A 203 0.51 8.32 -12.77
CA TYR A 203 0.88 9.47 -13.60
C TYR A 203 0.54 10.82 -12.94
N LYS A 204 1.55 11.56 -12.50
CA LYS A 204 1.42 12.92 -11.96
C LYS A 204 1.76 13.95 -13.05
N ILE A 205 0.81 14.80 -13.39
CA ILE A 205 0.98 15.85 -14.40
C ILE A 205 1.57 17.08 -13.72
N PRO A 206 2.74 17.60 -14.17
CA PRO A 206 3.27 18.83 -13.63
C PRO A 206 2.36 20.02 -14.01
N LYS A 207 2.02 20.82 -13.02
CA LYS A 207 1.17 22.02 -13.13
C LYS A 207 1.79 23.19 -12.37
N ARG A 208 1.20 24.38 -12.49
CA ARG A 208 1.54 25.53 -11.66
C ARG A 208 0.29 26.00 -10.90
N PHE A 209 0.44 26.26 -9.62
CA PHE A 209 -0.60 26.82 -8.77
C PHE A 209 -0.04 28.05 -8.06
N LEU A 210 -0.66 29.20 -8.25
CA LEU A 210 -0.19 30.50 -7.72
C LEU A 210 1.33 30.73 -7.98
N GLY A 211 1.80 30.45 -9.20
CA GLY A 211 3.20 30.60 -9.61
C GLY A 211 4.15 29.49 -9.14
N LYS A 212 3.76 28.63 -8.22
CA LYS A 212 4.58 27.53 -7.70
C LYS A 212 4.36 26.24 -8.50
N LYS A 213 5.44 25.48 -8.73
CA LYS A 213 5.35 24.14 -9.31
C LYS A 213 4.54 23.23 -8.39
N THR A 214 3.58 22.50 -8.94
CA THR A 214 2.76 21.50 -8.26
C THR A 214 2.53 20.32 -9.18
N PHE A 215 2.00 19.22 -8.62
CA PHE A 215 1.66 18.02 -9.39
C PHE A 215 0.17 17.73 -9.25
N TYR A 216 -0.50 17.52 -10.36
CA TYR A 216 -1.86 17.04 -10.42
C TYR A 216 -1.88 15.52 -10.58
N ASN A 217 -2.46 14.82 -9.62
CA ASN A 217 -2.71 13.39 -9.73
C ASN A 217 -3.94 13.18 -10.59
N ASN A 218 -3.75 12.77 -11.84
CA ASN A 218 -4.87 12.54 -12.77
C ASN A 218 -5.59 11.22 -12.47
N TYR A 219 -6.15 11.11 -11.26
CA TYR A 219 -6.91 9.93 -10.83
C TYR A 219 -8.15 9.72 -11.69
N SER A 220 -8.53 8.46 -11.91
CA SER A 220 -9.81 8.11 -12.52
C SER A 220 -11.00 8.56 -11.65
N SER A 221 -12.18 8.70 -12.25
CA SER A 221 -13.40 9.06 -11.53
C SER A 221 -13.71 8.09 -10.39
N VAL A 222 -13.50 6.79 -10.60
CA VAL A 222 -13.65 5.75 -9.57
C VAL A 222 -12.63 5.93 -8.43
N ALA A 223 -11.37 6.27 -8.76
CA ALA A 223 -10.35 6.54 -7.74
C ALA A 223 -10.73 7.77 -6.89
N ILE A 224 -11.21 8.87 -7.51
CA ILE A 224 -11.70 10.05 -6.78
C ILE A 224 -12.84 9.69 -5.84
N TYR A 225 -13.77 8.83 -6.26
CA TYR A 225 -14.83 8.34 -5.38
C TYR A 225 -14.26 7.66 -4.12
N TYR A 226 -13.38 6.66 -4.28
CA TYR A 226 -12.84 5.94 -3.14
C TYR A 226 -11.97 6.81 -2.24
N ILE A 227 -11.10 7.66 -2.82
CA ILE A 227 -10.28 8.60 -2.07
C ILE A 227 -11.18 9.51 -1.22
N THR A 228 -12.22 10.10 -1.82
CA THR A 228 -13.12 11.02 -1.13
C THR A 228 -13.90 10.32 -0.02
N ARG A 229 -14.53 9.15 -0.32
CA ARG A 229 -15.31 8.37 0.65
C ARG A 229 -14.45 7.97 1.86
N ASN A 230 -13.26 7.45 1.58
CA ASN A 230 -12.37 6.97 2.63
C ASN A 230 -11.70 8.12 3.40
N THR A 231 -11.50 9.28 2.76
CA THR A 231 -11.09 10.49 3.48
C THR A 231 -12.16 10.92 4.49
N VAL A 232 -13.45 10.84 4.15
CA VAL A 232 -14.55 11.10 5.11
C VAL A 232 -14.50 10.10 6.27
N TYR A 233 -14.27 8.81 5.99
CA TYR A 233 -14.05 7.80 7.04
C TYR A 233 -12.88 8.19 7.97
N MET A 234 -11.74 8.59 7.40
CA MET A 234 -10.56 9.02 8.18
C MET A 234 -10.87 10.28 9.01
N CYS A 235 -11.65 11.22 8.46
CA CYS A 235 -12.11 12.40 9.20
C CYS A 235 -12.91 12.02 10.44
N LYS A 236 -13.88 11.13 10.29
CA LYS A 236 -14.76 10.69 11.38
C LYS A 236 -14.01 9.90 12.46
N LYS A 237 -13.10 9.04 12.05
CA LYS A 237 -12.44 8.09 12.96
C LYS A 237 -11.22 8.67 13.66
N TYR A 238 -10.45 9.52 12.99
CA TYR A 238 -9.15 9.96 13.49
C TYR A 238 -9.00 11.48 13.62
N SER A 239 -9.20 12.23 12.53
CA SER A 239 -9.00 13.69 12.58
C SER A 239 -9.71 14.41 11.44
N VAL A 240 -10.43 15.46 11.76
CA VAL A 240 -11.08 16.35 10.78
C VAL A 240 -10.08 16.97 9.79
N PHE A 241 -8.80 17.03 10.11
CA PHE A 241 -7.78 17.59 9.22
C PHE A 241 -7.61 16.83 7.90
N TYR A 242 -8.05 15.58 7.80
CA TYR A 242 -8.07 14.85 6.53
C TYR A 242 -8.95 15.55 5.48
N ILE A 243 -9.92 16.39 5.87
CA ILE A 243 -10.79 17.16 4.94
C ILE A 243 -9.98 18.00 3.94
N LYS A 244 -8.78 18.46 4.31
CA LYS A 244 -7.89 19.24 3.43
C LYS A 244 -7.60 18.52 2.13
N ARG A 245 -7.57 17.18 2.14
CA ARG A 245 -7.37 16.36 0.95
C ARG A 245 -8.54 16.55 -0.02
N ILE A 246 -9.78 16.47 0.46
CA ILE A 246 -10.98 16.60 -0.37
C ILE A 246 -11.04 18.01 -0.99
N VAL A 247 -10.75 19.05 -0.19
CA VAL A 247 -10.73 20.44 -0.67
C VAL A 247 -9.66 20.60 -1.76
N LYS A 248 -8.47 20.06 -1.55
CA LYS A 248 -7.39 20.10 -2.55
C LYS A 248 -7.81 19.40 -3.85
N ASP A 249 -8.33 18.18 -3.76
CA ASP A 249 -8.73 17.41 -4.94
C ASP A 249 -9.87 18.10 -5.70
N TYR A 250 -10.87 18.69 -4.99
CA TYR A 250 -11.92 19.49 -5.59
C TYR A 250 -11.36 20.68 -6.39
N ILE A 251 -10.46 21.49 -5.79
CA ILE A 251 -9.83 22.63 -6.46
C ILE A 251 -9.03 22.17 -7.68
N TYR A 252 -8.26 21.10 -7.55
CA TYR A 252 -7.41 20.62 -8.63
C TYR A 252 -8.22 20.05 -9.80
N ILE A 253 -9.34 19.37 -9.53
CA ILE A 253 -10.28 18.92 -10.57
C ILE A 253 -10.84 20.14 -11.32
N LEU A 254 -11.28 21.17 -10.60
CA LEU A 254 -11.81 22.38 -11.24
C LEU A 254 -10.78 23.09 -12.12
N LEU A 255 -9.53 23.14 -11.69
CA LEU A 255 -8.50 23.91 -12.39
C LEU A 255 -7.85 23.14 -13.55
N TYR A 256 -7.65 21.83 -13.40
CA TYR A 256 -6.72 21.09 -14.26
C TYR A 256 -7.33 19.91 -15.01
N ASP A 257 -8.53 19.46 -14.64
CA ASP A 257 -9.11 18.26 -15.24
C ASP A 257 -9.98 18.60 -16.45
N GLU A 258 -9.92 17.76 -17.48
CA GLU A 258 -10.77 17.88 -18.66
C GLU A 258 -12.16 17.29 -18.42
N ASN A 259 -12.25 16.19 -17.61
CA ASN A 259 -13.48 15.49 -17.29
C ASN A 259 -14.10 15.96 -15.95
N ARG A 260 -14.10 17.29 -15.72
CA ARG A 260 -14.51 17.91 -14.44
C ARG A 260 -15.87 17.46 -13.97
N LYS A 261 -16.88 17.46 -14.85
CA LYS A 261 -18.28 17.14 -14.50
C LYS A 261 -18.39 15.72 -13.94
N GLU A 262 -17.79 14.76 -14.61
CA GLU A 262 -17.78 13.37 -14.18
C GLU A 262 -17.05 13.21 -12.85
N LYS A 263 -15.80 13.69 -12.73
CA LYS A 263 -15.00 13.57 -11.51
C LYS A 263 -15.65 14.25 -10.31
N LEU A 264 -16.29 15.42 -10.50
CA LEU A 264 -17.05 16.10 -9.44
C LEU A 264 -18.30 15.31 -9.02
N SER A 265 -18.97 14.63 -9.96
CA SER A 265 -20.07 13.73 -9.64
C SER A 265 -19.62 12.57 -8.75
N TYR A 266 -18.50 11.92 -9.10
CA TYR A 266 -17.92 10.85 -8.29
C TYR A 266 -17.40 11.33 -6.94
N LEU A 267 -16.81 12.54 -6.86
CA LEU A 267 -16.44 13.18 -5.60
C LEU A 267 -17.66 13.38 -4.71
N LYS A 268 -18.75 13.96 -5.26
CA LYS A 268 -20.01 14.13 -4.53
C LYS A 268 -20.58 12.80 -4.03
N LYS A 269 -20.57 11.76 -4.89
CA LYS A 269 -21.01 10.41 -4.50
C LYS A 269 -20.15 9.85 -3.36
N GLY A 270 -18.81 10.00 -3.46
CA GLY A 270 -17.90 9.60 -2.40
C GLY A 270 -18.16 10.32 -1.08
N LEU A 271 -18.41 11.65 -1.11
CA LEU A 271 -18.81 12.42 0.07
C LEU A 271 -20.10 11.87 0.70
N CYS A 272 -21.15 11.70 -0.09
CA CYS A 272 -22.43 11.17 0.39
C CYS A 272 -22.26 9.78 1.01
N ASP A 273 -21.59 8.85 0.32
CA ASP A 273 -21.42 7.48 0.80
C ASP A 273 -20.54 7.44 2.06
N GLY A 274 -19.51 8.28 2.16
CA GLY A 274 -18.71 8.45 3.37
C GLY A 274 -19.49 9.02 4.55
N ILE A 275 -20.35 10.02 4.31
CA ILE A 275 -21.21 10.62 5.35
C ILE A 275 -22.23 9.60 5.86
N PHE A 276 -22.82 8.81 4.99
CA PHE A 276 -23.84 7.81 5.35
C PHE A 276 -23.27 6.41 5.66
N ASN A 277 -21.92 6.26 5.81
CA ASN A 277 -21.22 5.02 6.14
C ASN A 277 -21.51 3.87 5.14
N ARG A 278 -21.59 4.19 3.86
CA ARG A 278 -21.77 3.22 2.78
C ARG A 278 -20.41 2.81 2.24
N TYR A 279 -19.89 1.70 2.74
CA TYR A 279 -18.54 1.23 2.43
C TYR A 279 -18.52 0.03 1.48
N GLY A 280 -17.32 -0.53 1.24
CA GLY A 280 -17.11 -1.67 0.36
C GLY A 280 -17.00 -1.28 -1.12
N LYS A 281 -17.26 -2.23 -2.01
CA LYS A 281 -17.14 -2.05 -3.47
C LYS A 281 -18.22 -1.10 -4.00
N LEU A 282 -17.79 -0.12 -4.82
CA LEU A 282 -18.70 0.77 -5.52
C LEU A 282 -19.65 -0.03 -6.42
N LYS A 283 -20.95 0.14 -6.20
CA LYS A 283 -21.99 -0.36 -7.11
C LYS A 283 -22.24 0.72 -8.17
N ILE A 284 -21.89 0.40 -9.41
CA ILE A 284 -22.08 1.26 -10.59
C ILE A 284 -23.41 0.91 -11.22
#